data_d320e963b458f61b5defa98a4e028e7d
#
_entry.id   d320e963b458f61b5defa98a4e028e7d
#
_cell.length_a   1.000
_cell.length_b   1.000
_cell.length_c   1.000
_cell.angle_alpha   90.00
_cell.angle_beta   90.00
_cell.angle_gamma   90.00
#
_symmetry.space_group_name_H-M   'P 1'
#
loop_
_entity.id
_entity.type
_entity.pdbx_description
1 polymer ?
#
loop_
_entity_poly.entity_id
_entity_poly.type
_entity_poly.pdbx_seq_one_letter_code
_entity_poly.pdbx_strand_id
1 'polypeptide(L)'
;MSSKSVAKDKTTSHQPPITSHRPTVAVFKFASCDGCQLSLLDAEDELLDVARAVDIVYFPEATSIMRKGPYDIGLVEGSITTHHDAERIQQVRRQCRTLVTIGACATSGGIQALRNWKDVGGLVRMVYANPDFIRTLKMSTPVAEHVPVDFELRGCPINKHQLIELIGAMLAGRKPNIPTYSVCLECKRRANVCVAVARGAACMGPVTQAGCGALCPSFDRGCYGCFGPMESPNTASLTEQFRILGRGDDDIVRAFRSYSAWAWQFRQAGEECEKS
;
A
#
# COMPACT_ATOMS: atom_id res chain seq x y z
N MET A 1 -63.38 -15.98 -38.83
CA MET A 1 -61.98 -16.30 -39.16
C MET A 1 -61.14 -15.05 -38.81
N SER A 2 -60.48 -15.04 -37.68
CA SER A 2 -59.74 -13.86 -37.22
C SER A 2 -58.33 -14.32 -36.85
N SER A 3 -57.36 -13.92 -37.63
CA SER A 3 -55.96 -14.21 -37.47
C SER A 3 -55.32 -13.20 -36.49
N LYS A 4 -54.85 -13.70 -35.33
CA LYS A 4 -54.05 -12.92 -34.37
C LYS A 4 -52.60 -12.92 -34.81
N SER A 5 -52.05 -11.73 -35.10
CA SER A 5 -50.63 -11.49 -35.35
C SER A 5 -49.84 -11.52 -34.00
N VAL A 6 -48.83 -12.40 -33.93
CA VAL A 6 -47.88 -12.48 -32.82
C VAL A 6 -46.80 -11.40 -33.01
N ALA A 7 -46.74 -10.45 -32.09
CA ALA A 7 -45.68 -9.47 -32.02
C ALA A 7 -44.38 -10.15 -31.57
N LYS A 8 -43.29 -10.03 -32.37
CA LYS A 8 -41.95 -10.45 -32.02
C LYS A 8 -41.31 -9.39 -31.12
N ASP A 9 -41.09 -9.74 -29.89
CA ASP A 9 -40.34 -9.00 -28.89
C ASP A 9 -38.85 -8.93 -29.35
N LYS A 10 -38.34 -7.74 -29.67
CA LYS A 10 -36.93 -7.51 -29.95
C LYS A 10 -36.23 -7.22 -28.64
N THR A 11 -35.70 -8.25 -27.98
CA THR A 11 -34.72 -8.09 -26.91
C THR A 11 -33.43 -7.52 -27.49
N THR A 12 -33.24 -6.21 -27.34
CA THR A 12 -31.98 -5.51 -27.61
C THR A 12 -30.99 -5.86 -26.49
N SER A 13 -30.10 -6.79 -26.78
CA SER A 13 -28.93 -7.02 -25.94
C SER A 13 -27.99 -5.82 -26.04
N HIS A 14 -27.97 -4.96 -25.02
CA HIS A 14 -26.92 -3.96 -24.84
C HIS A 14 -25.62 -4.67 -24.42
N GLN A 15 -24.87 -5.17 -25.40
CA GLN A 15 -23.46 -5.41 -25.22
C GLN A 15 -22.74 -4.06 -25.22
N PRO A 16 -21.96 -3.72 -24.16
CA PRO A 16 -21.11 -2.54 -24.21
C PRO A 16 -20.10 -2.68 -25.36
N PRO A 17 -19.71 -1.59 -26.02
CA PRO A 17 -18.77 -1.66 -27.13
C PRO A 17 -17.45 -2.26 -26.63
N ILE A 18 -17.04 -3.38 -27.20
CA ILE A 18 -15.72 -3.98 -27.00
C ILE A 18 -14.74 -3.03 -27.68
N THR A 19 -14.20 -2.08 -26.90
CA THR A 19 -13.05 -1.30 -27.35
C THR A 19 -11.88 -2.27 -27.40
N SER A 20 -11.30 -2.46 -28.58
CA SER A 20 -10.20 -3.39 -28.88
C SER A 20 -8.87 -3.01 -28.21
N HIS A 21 -8.86 -2.02 -27.34
CA HIS A 21 -7.66 -1.52 -26.65
C HIS A 21 -7.58 -2.11 -25.24
N ARG A 22 -6.59 -2.96 -25.03
CA ARG A 22 -6.26 -3.45 -23.69
C ARG A 22 -5.62 -2.31 -22.89
N PRO A 23 -6.08 -2.02 -21.66
CA PRO A 23 -5.50 -0.97 -20.85
C PRO A 23 -4.01 -1.20 -20.58
N THR A 24 -3.23 -0.14 -20.68
CA THR A 24 -1.79 -0.18 -20.46
C THR A 24 -1.45 -0.01 -18.98
N VAL A 25 -0.55 -0.87 -18.47
CA VAL A 25 -0.05 -0.81 -17.08
C VAL A 25 1.44 -0.52 -17.10
N ALA A 26 1.86 0.41 -16.26
CA ALA A 26 3.25 0.74 -16.00
C ALA A 26 3.58 0.58 -14.52
N VAL A 27 4.70 -0.07 -14.20
CA VAL A 27 5.19 -0.26 -12.82
C VAL A 27 6.46 0.56 -12.62
N PHE A 28 6.43 1.45 -11.64
CA PHE A 28 7.52 2.37 -11.34
C PHE A 28 8.09 2.09 -9.95
N LYS A 29 9.41 1.99 -9.88
CA LYS A 29 10.16 1.82 -8.65
C LYS A 29 10.79 3.13 -8.19
N PHE A 30 10.67 3.39 -6.88
CA PHE A 30 11.39 4.40 -6.12
C PHE A 30 12.15 3.73 -4.98
N ALA A 31 12.46 4.43 -3.88
CA ALA A 31 13.20 3.84 -2.78
C ALA A 31 12.39 2.77 -2.04
N SER A 32 12.73 1.49 -2.25
CA SER A 32 12.04 0.33 -1.70
C SER A 32 12.96 -0.90 -1.65
N CYS A 33 12.44 -2.00 -1.12
CA CYS A 33 13.08 -3.33 -1.14
C CYS A 33 12.53 -4.23 -2.26
N ASP A 34 11.66 -3.73 -3.15
CA ASP A 34 10.98 -4.42 -4.24
C ASP A 34 9.97 -5.51 -3.81
N GLY A 35 9.72 -5.68 -2.53
CA GLY A 35 8.82 -6.70 -2.01
C GLY A 35 7.40 -6.62 -2.55
N CYS A 36 6.91 -5.42 -2.88
CA CYS A 36 5.57 -5.26 -3.46
C CYS A 36 5.56 -5.66 -4.94
N GLN A 37 6.61 -5.40 -5.71
CA GLN A 37 6.75 -5.88 -7.08
C GLN A 37 6.93 -7.39 -7.12
N LEU A 38 7.72 -7.97 -6.20
CA LEU A 38 7.83 -9.41 -6.05
C LEU A 38 6.48 -10.04 -5.71
N SER A 39 5.66 -9.43 -4.85
CA SER A 39 4.31 -9.91 -4.56
C SER A 39 3.39 -9.93 -5.78
N LEU A 40 3.61 -9.03 -6.75
CA LEU A 40 2.92 -9.09 -8.04
C LEU A 40 3.40 -10.27 -8.87
N LEU A 41 4.71 -10.51 -8.93
CA LEU A 41 5.30 -11.63 -9.68
C LEU A 41 4.93 -12.99 -9.05
N ASP A 42 4.87 -13.07 -7.71
CA ASP A 42 4.43 -14.26 -6.96
C ASP A 42 2.93 -14.59 -7.16
N ALA A 43 2.18 -13.77 -7.90
CA ALA A 43 0.80 -14.09 -8.26
C ALA A 43 0.71 -15.21 -9.32
N GLU A 44 1.84 -15.60 -9.94
CA GLU A 44 1.96 -16.76 -10.84
C GLU A 44 0.82 -16.86 -11.88
N ASP A 45 -0.06 -17.88 -11.76
CA ASP A 45 -1.17 -18.09 -12.70
C ASP A 45 -2.16 -16.92 -12.73
N GLU A 46 -2.44 -16.30 -11.57
CA GLU A 46 -3.33 -15.13 -11.48
C GLU A 46 -2.71 -13.92 -12.21
N LEU A 47 -1.37 -13.79 -12.23
CA LEU A 47 -0.67 -12.77 -13.02
C LEU A 47 -0.88 -12.98 -14.52
N LEU A 48 -0.95 -14.24 -14.99
CA LEU A 48 -1.23 -14.54 -16.40
C LEU A 48 -2.65 -14.10 -16.79
N ASP A 49 -3.63 -14.23 -15.89
CA ASP A 49 -4.99 -13.75 -16.13
C ASP A 49 -5.04 -12.21 -16.18
N VAL A 50 -4.31 -11.54 -15.30
CA VAL A 50 -4.12 -10.07 -15.37
C VAL A 50 -3.45 -9.69 -16.70
N ALA A 51 -2.36 -10.38 -17.08
CA ALA A 51 -1.64 -10.11 -18.32
C ALA A 51 -2.46 -10.37 -19.60
N ARG A 52 -3.51 -11.20 -19.53
CA ARG A 52 -4.50 -11.35 -20.62
C ARG A 52 -5.45 -10.14 -20.70
N ALA A 53 -5.72 -9.49 -19.59
CA ALA A 53 -6.68 -8.37 -19.48
C ALA A 53 -6.03 -7.00 -19.71
N VAL A 54 -4.73 -6.84 -19.45
CA VAL A 54 -3.97 -5.59 -19.59
C VAL A 54 -2.69 -5.78 -20.39
N ASP A 55 -2.14 -4.71 -20.95
CA ASP A 55 -0.80 -4.68 -21.53
C ASP A 55 0.19 -4.08 -20.53
N ILE A 56 1.09 -4.91 -19.97
CA ILE A 56 2.18 -4.43 -19.13
C ILE A 56 3.28 -3.89 -20.06
N VAL A 57 3.35 -2.56 -20.16
CA VAL A 57 4.19 -1.87 -21.16
C VAL A 57 5.44 -1.24 -20.58
N TYR A 58 5.53 -1.17 -19.27
CA TYR A 58 6.69 -0.67 -18.53
C TYR A 58 6.78 -1.37 -17.18
N PHE A 59 7.75 -2.25 -17.01
CA PHE A 59 8.04 -2.95 -15.74
C PHE A 59 9.52 -3.39 -15.73
N PRO A 60 10.47 -2.47 -15.40
CA PRO A 60 11.90 -2.72 -15.50
C PRO A 60 12.41 -3.97 -14.78
N GLU A 61 11.77 -4.34 -13.66
CA GLU A 61 12.17 -5.51 -12.86
C GLU A 61 11.73 -6.85 -13.48
N ALA A 62 10.77 -6.84 -14.41
CA ALA A 62 10.18 -8.05 -14.98
C ALA A 62 10.38 -8.20 -16.49
N THR A 63 10.60 -7.11 -17.22
CA THR A 63 10.67 -7.14 -18.70
C THR A 63 11.58 -6.05 -19.25
N SER A 64 12.18 -6.32 -20.41
CA SER A 64 12.90 -5.32 -21.20
C SER A 64 11.99 -4.41 -22.05
N ILE A 65 10.68 -4.65 -22.07
CA ILE A 65 9.72 -3.81 -22.78
C ILE A 65 9.54 -2.51 -22.06
N MET A 66 9.98 -1.39 -22.69
CA MET A 66 9.92 -0.04 -22.15
C MET A 66 9.23 0.88 -23.14
N ARG A 67 7.88 0.91 -23.13
CA ARG A 67 7.12 1.86 -23.95
C ARG A 67 6.98 3.18 -23.21
N LYS A 68 7.03 4.29 -23.93
CA LYS A 68 6.72 5.62 -23.38
C LYS A 68 5.21 5.77 -23.23
N GLY A 69 4.80 6.50 -22.16
CA GLY A 69 3.39 6.80 -21.93
C GLY A 69 2.73 7.61 -23.05
N PRO A 70 1.45 7.92 -22.93
CA PRO A 70 0.67 7.83 -21.69
C PRO A 70 0.26 6.41 -21.32
N TYR A 71 -0.01 6.18 -20.00
CA TYR A 71 -0.43 4.90 -19.44
C TYR A 71 -1.82 5.03 -18.80
N ASP A 72 -2.64 3.96 -18.91
CA ASP A 72 -3.94 3.95 -18.27
C ASP A 72 -3.81 3.80 -16.75
N ILE A 73 -2.92 2.90 -16.29
CA ILE A 73 -2.66 2.65 -14.87
C ILE A 73 -1.15 2.70 -14.61
N GLY A 74 -0.73 3.54 -13.67
CA GLY A 74 0.62 3.56 -13.12
C GLY A 74 0.63 2.99 -11.71
N LEU A 75 1.37 1.91 -11.48
CA LEU A 75 1.64 1.36 -10.15
C LEU A 75 2.99 1.92 -9.67
N VAL A 76 2.99 2.57 -8.52
CA VAL A 76 4.20 3.19 -7.94
C VAL A 76 4.56 2.51 -6.63
N GLU A 77 5.73 1.87 -6.57
CA GLU A 77 6.35 1.35 -5.37
C GLU A 77 7.49 2.25 -4.91
N GLY A 78 7.64 2.37 -3.60
CA GLY A 78 8.76 3.07 -2.99
C GLY A 78 8.44 4.50 -2.55
N SER A 79 9.27 5.00 -1.63
CA SER A 79 9.18 6.35 -1.08
C SER A 79 10.06 7.34 -1.84
N ILE A 80 9.80 8.62 -1.66
CA ILE A 80 10.60 9.69 -2.25
C ILE A 80 11.73 10.06 -1.29
N THR A 81 12.97 9.85 -1.74
CA THR A 81 14.17 10.00 -0.90
C THR A 81 15.27 10.86 -1.51
N THR A 82 15.14 11.21 -2.79
CA THR A 82 16.09 12.06 -3.50
C THR A 82 15.37 13.19 -4.24
N HIS A 83 16.10 14.27 -4.60
CA HIS A 83 15.56 15.33 -5.45
C HIS A 83 15.15 14.80 -6.82
N HIS A 84 15.95 13.88 -7.38
CA HIS A 84 15.63 13.23 -8.65
C HIS A 84 14.31 12.45 -8.57
N ASP A 85 14.05 11.73 -7.46
CA ASP A 85 12.78 11.03 -7.27
C ASP A 85 11.60 12.00 -7.21
N ALA A 86 11.78 13.15 -6.53
CA ALA A 86 10.74 14.17 -6.43
C ALA A 86 10.38 14.80 -7.79
N GLU A 87 11.34 14.97 -8.68
CA GLU A 87 11.12 15.43 -10.05
C GLU A 87 10.50 14.31 -10.92
N ARG A 88 11.02 13.09 -10.79
CA ARG A 88 10.58 11.92 -11.55
C ARG A 88 9.12 11.57 -11.26
N ILE A 89 8.67 11.63 -10.01
CA ILE A 89 7.27 11.30 -9.67
C ILE A 89 6.28 12.30 -10.30
N GLN A 90 6.67 13.58 -10.45
CA GLN A 90 5.86 14.56 -11.18
C GLN A 90 5.70 14.17 -12.65
N GLN A 91 6.75 13.65 -13.28
CA GLN A 91 6.69 13.17 -14.67
C GLN A 91 5.81 11.92 -14.78
N VAL A 92 5.98 10.97 -13.85
CA VAL A 92 5.16 9.75 -13.77
C VAL A 92 3.67 10.10 -13.64
N ARG A 93 3.32 11.05 -12.74
CA ARG A 93 1.92 11.49 -12.57
C ARG A 93 1.32 12.03 -13.86
N ARG A 94 2.06 12.84 -14.60
CA ARG A 94 1.58 13.41 -15.88
C ARG A 94 1.37 12.37 -16.97
N GLN A 95 2.08 11.23 -16.90
CA GLN A 95 1.99 10.15 -17.88
C GLN A 95 0.91 9.11 -17.57
N CYS A 96 0.39 9.08 -16.33
CA CYS A 96 -0.59 8.10 -15.90
C CYS A 96 -1.99 8.72 -15.79
N ARG A 97 -2.99 8.07 -16.39
CA ARG A 97 -4.40 8.44 -16.22
C ARG A 97 -4.82 8.19 -14.77
N THR A 98 -4.52 7.00 -14.26
CA THR A 98 -4.75 6.59 -12.87
C THR A 98 -3.41 6.25 -12.23
N LEU A 99 -3.10 6.86 -11.09
CA LEU A 99 -1.88 6.60 -10.32
C LEU A 99 -2.24 5.87 -9.03
N VAL A 100 -1.66 4.69 -8.86
CA VAL A 100 -1.83 3.84 -7.69
C VAL A 100 -0.50 3.71 -6.96
N THR A 101 -0.47 4.00 -5.69
CA THR A 101 0.68 3.69 -4.83
C THR A 101 0.52 2.31 -4.21
N ILE A 102 1.58 1.50 -4.24
CA ILE A 102 1.60 0.16 -3.69
C ILE A 102 2.66 0.03 -2.59
N GLY A 103 2.23 -0.51 -1.46
CA GLY A 103 3.09 -0.79 -0.31
C GLY A 103 3.30 0.36 0.66
N ALA A 104 3.76 0.02 1.86
CA ALA A 104 4.00 0.97 2.95
C ALA A 104 5.04 2.04 2.59
N CYS A 105 6.00 1.75 1.71
CA CYS A 105 6.98 2.74 1.27
C CYS A 105 6.32 3.88 0.51
N ALA A 106 5.50 3.56 -0.49
CA ALA A 106 4.83 4.56 -1.33
C ALA A 106 3.71 5.31 -0.58
N THR A 107 3.01 4.63 0.34
CA THR A 107 1.84 5.17 1.05
C THR A 107 2.18 5.85 2.39
N SER A 108 3.32 5.51 3.01
CA SER A 108 3.65 5.92 4.39
C SER A 108 5.15 6.13 4.62
N GLY A 109 5.93 6.36 3.55
CA GLY A 109 7.37 6.57 3.62
C GLY A 109 8.19 5.30 3.92
N GLY A 110 7.54 4.19 4.30
CA GLY A 110 8.16 2.89 4.58
C GLY A 110 9.07 2.86 5.80
N ILE A 111 9.84 1.78 5.93
CA ILE A 111 10.88 1.64 6.97
C ILE A 111 11.95 2.74 6.85
N GLN A 112 12.18 3.27 5.66
CA GLN A 112 13.12 4.37 5.41
C GLN A 112 12.72 5.65 6.14
N ALA A 113 11.42 5.83 6.46
CA ALA A 113 10.93 6.98 7.21
C ALA A 113 11.40 7.03 8.66
N LEU A 114 11.99 5.96 9.21
CA LEU A 114 12.62 5.97 10.54
C LEU A 114 13.73 7.03 10.63
N ARG A 115 14.37 7.37 9.52
CA ARG A 115 15.38 8.44 9.46
C ARG A 115 14.82 9.85 9.66
N ASN A 116 13.48 10.04 9.48
CA ASN A 116 12.86 11.36 9.56
C ASN A 116 12.98 12.01 10.96
N TRP A 117 13.27 11.20 11.98
CA TRP A 117 13.53 11.63 13.36
C TRP A 117 15.02 11.62 13.73
N LYS A 118 15.94 11.54 12.75
CA LYS A 118 17.38 11.45 12.96
C LYS A 118 18.13 12.48 12.12
N ASP A 119 19.39 12.79 12.51
CA ASP A 119 20.31 13.53 11.66
C ASP A 119 20.79 12.63 10.50
N VAL A 120 20.15 12.78 9.35
CA VAL A 120 20.46 12.00 8.15
C VAL A 120 21.90 12.29 7.67
N GLY A 121 22.38 13.52 7.78
CA GLY A 121 23.77 13.86 7.44
C GLY A 121 24.77 13.13 8.32
N GLY A 122 24.49 13.02 9.62
CA GLY A 122 25.28 12.23 10.56
C GLY A 122 25.27 10.74 10.22
N LEU A 123 24.09 10.17 9.88
CA LEU A 123 23.98 8.78 9.45
C LEU A 123 24.78 8.50 8.17
N VAL A 124 24.70 9.38 7.18
CA VAL A 124 25.46 9.26 5.92
C VAL A 124 26.97 9.25 6.20
N ARG A 125 27.46 10.16 7.03
CA ARG A 125 28.90 10.21 7.41
C ARG A 125 29.36 8.97 8.17
N MET A 126 28.47 8.36 8.95
CA MET A 126 28.78 7.15 9.72
C MET A 126 28.85 5.90 8.85
N VAL A 127 27.99 5.80 7.84
CA VAL A 127 27.80 4.58 7.04
C VAL A 127 28.67 4.54 5.79
N TYR A 128 28.87 5.70 5.13
CA TYR A 128 29.53 5.75 3.83
C TYR A 128 30.97 6.28 3.94
N ALA A 129 31.92 5.58 3.32
CA ALA A 129 33.33 5.99 3.26
C ALA A 129 33.49 7.34 2.56
N ASN A 130 32.69 7.64 1.56
CA ASN A 130 32.69 8.90 0.80
C ASN A 130 31.29 9.54 0.87
N PRO A 131 30.94 10.25 1.94
CA PRO A 131 29.62 10.85 2.16
C PRO A 131 29.20 11.84 1.08
N ASP A 132 30.15 12.53 0.44
CA ASP A 132 29.90 13.57 -0.56
C ASP A 132 29.27 13.03 -1.86
N PHE A 133 29.38 11.73 -2.11
CA PHE A 133 28.71 11.06 -3.23
C PHE A 133 27.25 10.74 -2.96
N ILE A 134 26.81 10.81 -1.70
CA ILE A 134 25.45 10.46 -1.31
C ILE A 134 24.57 11.71 -1.30
N ARG A 135 23.69 11.79 -2.29
CA ARG A 135 22.70 12.87 -2.38
C ARG A 135 21.33 12.33 -2.01
N THR A 136 20.82 12.75 -0.85
CA THR A 136 19.52 12.33 -0.33
C THR A 136 18.77 13.50 0.29
N LEU A 137 17.44 13.43 0.27
CA LEU A 137 16.59 14.33 1.05
C LEU A 137 16.75 14.04 2.55
N LYS A 138 16.46 15.02 3.40
CA LYS A 138 16.45 14.82 4.86
C LYS A 138 15.40 13.78 5.29
N MET A 139 14.31 13.68 4.53
CA MET A 139 13.16 12.84 4.86
C MET A 139 12.91 11.80 3.77
N SER A 140 12.28 10.70 4.17
CA SER A 140 11.63 9.74 3.31
C SER A 140 10.13 9.96 3.40
N THR A 141 9.49 10.33 2.31
CA THR A 141 8.09 10.74 2.27
C THR A 141 7.25 9.86 1.34
N PRO A 142 5.95 9.70 1.61
CA PRO A 142 5.05 9.01 0.71
C PRO A 142 4.84 9.81 -0.58
N VAL A 143 4.41 9.12 -1.62
CA VAL A 143 4.16 9.70 -2.95
C VAL A 143 3.08 10.79 -2.91
N ALA A 144 2.07 10.61 -2.05
CA ALA A 144 0.95 11.55 -1.92
C ALA A 144 1.35 12.95 -1.42
N GLU A 145 2.53 13.10 -0.79
CA GLU A 145 3.07 14.43 -0.44
C GLU A 145 3.65 15.19 -1.64
N HIS A 146 3.83 14.53 -2.78
CA HIS A 146 4.44 15.10 -3.99
C HIS A 146 3.46 15.26 -5.14
N VAL A 147 2.51 14.34 -5.31
CA VAL A 147 1.53 14.31 -6.41
C VAL A 147 0.19 13.76 -5.93
N PRO A 148 -0.93 14.14 -6.57
CA PRO A 148 -2.22 13.50 -6.32
C PRO A 148 -2.17 12.01 -6.67
N VAL A 149 -2.64 11.16 -5.76
CA VAL A 149 -2.75 9.70 -5.89
C VAL A 149 -4.23 9.33 -5.97
N ASP A 150 -4.58 8.49 -6.95
CA ASP A 150 -5.97 8.08 -7.15
C ASP A 150 -6.38 6.93 -6.23
N PHE A 151 -5.43 6.04 -5.89
CA PHE A 151 -5.66 4.93 -4.95
C PHE A 151 -4.37 4.51 -4.23
N GLU A 152 -4.51 4.10 -2.96
CA GLU A 152 -3.42 3.57 -2.15
C GLU A 152 -3.68 2.11 -1.78
N LEU A 153 -2.81 1.20 -2.22
CA LEU A 153 -2.80 -0.19 -1.78
C LEU A 153 -1.71 -0.38 -0.74
N ARG A 154 -2.12 -0.58 0.51
CA ARG A 154 -1.22 -0.63 1.66
C ARG A 154 -0.71 -2.03 1.94
N GLY A 155 0.41 -2.13 2.66
CA GLY A 155 1.02 -3.38 3.10
C GLY A 155 2.54 -3.35 3.01
N CYS A 156 3.20 -4.20 3.78
CA CYS A 156 4.65 -4.42 3.71
C CYS A 156 4.96 -5.93 3.82
N PRO A 157 4.97 -6.62 2.66
CA PRO A 157 4.52 -6.19 1.34
C PRO A 157 2.99 -6.12 1.21
N ILE A 158 2.51 -5.72 0.03
CA ILE A 158 1.07 -5.74 -0.31
C ILE A 158 0.55 -7.19 -0.36
N ASN A 159 -0.77 -7.32 -0.29
CA ASN A 159 -1.44 -8.60 -0.56
C ASN A 159 -1.72 -8.71 -2.07
N LYS A 160 -1.21 -9.78 -2.71
CA LYS A 160 -1.37 -10.03 -4.15
C LYS A 160 -2.84 -10.11 -4.59
N HIS A 161 -3.70 -10.73 -3.79
CA HIS A 161 -5.13 -10.84 -4.11
C HIS A 161 -5.84 -9.47 -4.06
N GLN A 162 -5.41 -8.57 -3.16
CA GLN A 162 -5.92 -7.19 -3.14
C GLN A 162 -5.46 -6.40 -4.37
N LEU A 163 -4.23 -6.64 -4.85
CA LEU A 163 -3.74 -6.01 -6.09
C LEU A 163 -4.54 -6.48 -7.31
N ILE A 164 -4.81 -7.78 -7.41
CA ILE A 164 -5.62 -8.36 -8.48
C ILE A 164 -7.06 -7.80 -8.43
N GLU A 165 -7.66 -7.76 -7.25
CA GLU A 165 -8.97 -7.14 -7.05
C GLU A 165 -8.97 -5.66 -7.47
N LEU A 166 -7.93 -4.90 -7.10
CA LEU A 166 -7.79 -3.50 -7.45
C LEU A 166 -7.74 -3.31 -8.98
N ILE A 167 -6.88 -4.07 -9.67
CA ILE A 167 -6.75 -4.01 -11.13
C ILE A 167 -8.09 -4.41 -11.79
N GLY A 168 -8.69 -5.52 -11.37
CA GLY A 168 -9.97 -5.98 -11.88
C GLY A 168 -11.11 -4.96 -11.67
N ALA A 169 -11.13 -4.29 -10.51
CA ALA A 169 -12.09 -3.24 -10.23
C ALA A 169 -11.91 -2.03 -11.13
N MET A 170 -10.66 -1.60 -11.36
CA MET A 170 -10.35 -0.49 -12.26
C MET A 170 -10.75 -0.79 -13.71
N LEU A 171 -10.48 -2.02 -14.19
CA LEU A 171 -10.88 -2.47 -15.52
C LEU A 171 -12.41 -2.50 -15.68
N ALA A 172 -13.13 -2.88 -14.63
CA ALA A 172 -14.59 -2.90 -14.60
C ALA A 172 -15.24 -1.54 -14.30
N GLY A 173 -14.45 -0.48 -14.07
CA GLY A 173 -14.94 0.86 -13.71
C GLY A 173 -15.70 0.89 -12.37
N ARG A 174 -15.41 -0.03 -11.45
CA ARG A 174 -16.05 -0.12 -10.13
C ARG A 174 -15.09 0.23 -8.99
N LYS A 175 -15.63 0.55 -7.84
CA LYS A 175 -14.82 0.74 -6.62
C LYS A 175 -14.17 -0.58 -6.20
N PRO A 176 -12.85 -0.61 -5.90
CA PRO A 176 -12.18 -1.79 -5.35
C PRO A 176 -12.76 -2.21 -3.99
N ASN A 177 -12.92 -3.51 -3.79
CA ASN A 177 -13.37 -4.07 -2.51
C ASN A 177 -12.17 -4.37 -1.61
N ILE A 178 -11.48 -3.31 -1.18
CA ILE A 178 -10.33 -3.38 -0.27
C ILE A 178 -10.80 -3.08 1.16
N PRO A 179 -10.46 -3.90 2.16
CA PRO A 179 -10.85 -3.68 3.55
C PRO A 179 -10.38 -2.33 4.08
N THR A 180 -11.25 -1.62 4.81
CA THR A 180 -10.91 -0.38 5.53
C THR A 180 -10.95 -0.55 7.05
N TYR A 181 -11.47 -1.70 7.51
CA TYR A 181 -11.57 -2.08 8.91
C TYR A 181 -10.24 -2.64 9.47
N SER A 182 -10.21 -2.89 10.79
CA SER A 182 -9.00 -3.33 11.47
C SER A 182 -8.67 -4.82 11.26
N VAL A 183 -7.38 -5.17 11.41
CA VAL A 183 -6.87 -6.56 11.45
C VAL A 183 -7.60 -7.41 12.51
N CYS A 184 -8.11 -6.81 13.58
CA CYS A 184 -8.86 -7.52 14.62
C CYS A 184 -10.08 -8.27 14.05
N LEU A 185 -10.72 -7.77 12.98
CA LEU A 185 -11.85 -8.46 12.38
C LEU A 185 -11.40 -9.74 11.65
N GLU A 186 -10.28 -9.69 10.93
CA GLU A 186 -9.69 -10.90 10.33
C GLU A 186 -9.24 -11.91 11.40
N CYS A 187 -8.62 -11.41 12.47
CA CYS A 187 -8.18 -12.19 13.62
C CYS A 187 -9.36 -12.97 14.24
N LYS A 188 -10.50 -12.29 14.45
CA LYS A 188 -11.73 -12.92 14.98
C LYS A 188 -12.35 -13.93 14.01
N ARG A 189 -12.37 -13.61 12.71
CA ARG A 189 -12.88 -14.53 11.67
C ARG A 189 -12.07 -15.83 11.57
N ARG A 190 -10.77 -15.77 11.92
CA ARG A 190 -9.89 -16.94 12.02
C ARG A 190 -9.97 -17.67 13.36
N ALA A 191 -10.83 -17.22 14.28
CA ALA A 191 -10.92 -17.72 15.64
C ALA A 191 -9.58 -17.69 16.41
N ASN A 192 -8.69 -16.76 16.07
CA ASN A 192 -7.43 -16.59 16.78
C ASN A 192 -7.67 -16.13 18.22
N VAL A 193 -6.93 -16.68 19.17
CA VAL A 193 -6.87 -16.16 20.53
C VAL A 193 -6.21 -14.78 20.51
N CYS A 194 -6.83 -13.80 21.16
CA CYS A 194 -6.26 -12.45 21.22
C CYS A 194 -4.98 -12.44 22.04
N VAL A 195 -3.85 -12.21 21.38
CA VAL A 195 -2.52 -12.23 22.04
C VAL A 195 -2.33 -11.09 23.05
N ALA A 196 -3.04 -9.97 22.85
CA ALA A 196 -3.00 -8.86 23.80
C ALA A 196 -3.72 -9.24 25.12
N VAL A 197 -4.85 -9.95 25.04
CA VAL A 197 -5.62 -10.38 26.21
C VAL A 197 -4.98 -11.61 26.87
N ALA A 198 -4.65 -12.62 26.08
CA ALA A 198 -4.18 -13.91 26.63
C ALA A 198 -2.73 -13.89 27.10
N ARG A 199 -1.89 -13.01 26.54
CA ARG A 199 -0.42 -13.01 26.79
C ARG A 199 0.14 -11.64 27.15
N GLY A 200 -0.66 -10.58 27.23
CA GLY A 200 -0.17 -9.22 27.44
C GLY A 200 0.76 -8.71 26.34
N ALA A 201 0.65 -9.24 25.12
CA ALA A 201 1.50 -8.85 24.01
C ALA A 201 1.05 -7.52 23.42
N ALA A 202 1.99 -6.60 23.14
CA ALA A 202 1.68 -5.40 22.38
C ALA A 202 1.22 -5.78 20.96
N CYS A 203 0.10 -5.21 20.51
CA CYS A 203 -0.51 -5.55 19.22
C CYS A 203 -1.13 -4.32 18.58
N MET A 204 -0.64 -3.94 17.41
CA MET A 204 -1.16 -2.82 16.60
C MET A 204 -2.47 -3.17 15.85
N GLY A 205 -2.96 -4.42 15.95
CA GLY A 205 -4.13 -4.90 15.23
C GLY A 205 -5.38 -4.03 15.31
N PRO A 206 -5.73 -3.44 16.48
CA PRO A 206 -6.90 -2.58 16.63
C PRO A 206 -6.90 -1.33 15.73
N VAL A 207 -5.73 -0.78 15.43
CA VAL A 207 -5.57 0.46 14.65
C VAL A 207 -5.05 0.22 13.23
N THR A 208 -4.68 -1.01 12.89
CA THR A 208 -4.08 -1.38 11.60
C THR A 208 -5.12 -1.85 10.62
N GLN A 209 -5.06 -1.36 9.38
CA GLN A 209 -5.93 -1.80 8.29
C GLN A 209 -5.76 -3.29 8.00
N ALA A 210 -6.87 -3.98 7.78
CA ALA A 210 -6.92 -5.38 7.38
C ALA A 210 -6.39 -5.61 5.96
N GLY A 211 -6.04 -6.86 5.66
CA GLY A 211 -5.57 -7.26 4.31
C GLY A 211 -4.54 -8.37 4.33
N CYS A 212 -3.87 -8.60 5.48
CA CYS A 212 -2.88 -9.67 5.64
C CYS A 212 -3.48 -10.99 6.13
N GLY A 213 -4.81 -11.04 6.35
CA GLY A 213 -5.46 -12.19 6.96
C GLY A 213 -5.03 -12.46 8.41
N ALA A 214 -4.69 -11.42 9.17
CA ALA A 214 -4.21 -11.51 10.55
C ALA A 214 -3.01 -12.47 10.73
N LEU A 215 -2.06 -12.43 9.79
CA LEU A 215 -0.92 -13.36 9.74
C LEU A 215 -0.17 -13.44 11.08
N CYS A 216 0.29 -12.31 11.63
CA CYS A 216 1.07 -12.32 12.88
C CYS A 216 0.28 -12.91 14.06
N PRO A 217 -0.99 -12.51 14.33
CA PRO A 217 -1.78 -13.13 15.39
C PRO A 217 -2.01 -14.62 15.20
N SER A 218 -2.06 -15.12 13.96
CA SER A 218 -2.21 -16.55 13.68
C SER A 218 -0.98 -17.38 14.09
N PHE A 219 0.15 -16.71 14.33
CA PHE A 219 1.39 -17.29 14.85
C PHE A 219 1.74 -16.78 16.26
N ASP A 220 0.73 -16.43 17.05
CA ASP A 220 0.88 -16.00 18.44
C ASP A 220 1.73 -14.73 18.62
N ARG A 221 1.78 -13.85 17.61
CA ARG A 221 2.50 -12.57 17.65
C ARG A 221 1.55 -11.39 17.57
N GLY A 222 1.87 -10.30 18.24
CA GLY A 222 1.18 -9.03 18.04
C GLY A 222 1.31 -8.51 16.60
N CYS A 223 0.30 -7.79 16.12
CA CYS A 223 0.38 -7.09 14.84
C CYS A 223 1.44 -5.98 14.90
N TYR A 224 2.22 -5.83 13.83
CA TYR A 224 3.28 -4.81 13.70
C TYR A 224 2.86 -3.56 12.93
N GLY A 225 1.60 -3.42 12.52
CA GLY A 225 1.12 -2.21 11.85
C GLY A 225 1.54 -2.05 10.39
N CYS A 226 2.03 -3.11 9.73
CA CYS A 226 2.61 -3.01 8.39
C CYS A 226 1.63 -2.64 7.26
N PHE A 227 0.31 -2.77 7.48
CA PHE A 227 -0.74 -2.30 6.57
C PHE A 227 -1.19 -0.85 6.86
N GLY A 228 -0.49 -0.16 7.77
CA GLY A 228 -0.79 1.23 8.10
C GLY A 228 -2.10 1.40 8.86
N PRO A 229 -2.50 2.66 9.14
CA PRO A 229 -3.72 2.92 9.90
C PRO A 229 -4.97 2.51 9.13
N MET A 230 -5.94 1.92 9.84
CA MET A 230 -7.30 1.73 9.34
C MET A 230 -8.00 3.08 9.10
N GLU A 231 -9.21 3.09 8.55
CA GLU A 231 -9.94 4.30 8.18
C GLU A 231 -10.16 5.26 9.36
N SER A 232 -10.47 4.74 10.55
CA SER A 232 -10.71 5.54 11.77
C SER A 232 -10.01 4.91 12.97
N PRO A 233 -8.66 4.98 13.06
CA PRO A 233 -7.92 4.32 14.12
C PRO A 233 -8.01 5.10 15.43
N ASN A 234 -8.38 4.44 16.52
CA ASN A 234 -8.30 5.02 17.87
C ASN A 234 -6.90 4.77 18.45
N THR A 235 -5.93 5.57 18.04
CA THR A 235 -4.54 5.46 18.48
C THR A 235 -4.37 5.82 19.95
N ALA A 236 -5.13 6.79 20.46
CA ALA A 236 -5.09 7.20 21.87
C ALA A 236 -5.51 6.05 22.80
N SER A 237 -6.59 5.34 22.47
CA SER A 237 -7.03 4.17 23.24
C SER A 237 -6.00 3.04 23.20
N LEU A 238 -5.33 2.83 22.06
CA LEU A 238 -4.29 1.82 21.97
C LEU A 238 -3.04 2.21 22.76
N THR A 239 -2.66 3.47 22.77
CA THR A 239 -1.56 4.01 23.59
C THR A 239 -1.81 3.71 25.06
N GLU A 240 -3.01 4.03 25.56
CA GLU A 240 -3.38 3.74 26.95
C GLU A 240 -3.38 2.23 27.25
N GLN A 241 -3.89 1.41 26.33
CA GLN A 241 -3.81 -0.05 26.46
C GLN A 241 -2.36 -0.55 26.56
N PHE A 242 -1.43 0.02 25.81
CA PHE A 242 -0.01 -0.33 25.93
C PHE A 242 0.58 0.06 27.27
N ARG A 243 0.20 1.23 27.84
CA ARG A 243 0.59 1.64 29.20
C ARG A 243 0.07 0.66 30.27
N ILE A 244 -1.20 0.24 30.13
CA ILE A 244 -1.80 -0.78 31.02
C ILE A 244 -1.03 -2.12 30.93
N LEU A 245 -0.51 -2.46 29.77
CA LEU A 245 0.35 -3.64 29.55
C LEU A 245 1.79 -3.42 30.04
N GLY A 246 2.10 -2.33 30.72
CA GLY A 246 3.42 -2.02 31.26
C GLY A 246 4.46 -1.61 30.21
N ARG A 247 4.03 -1.12 29.03
CA ARG A 247 4.95 -0.60 28.03
C ARG A 247 5.31 0.86 28.34
N GLY A 248 6.62 1.16 28.32
CA GLY A 248 7.09 2.53 28.42
C GLY A 248 6.83 3.33 27.14
N ASP A 249 6.86 4.66 27.23
CA ASP A 249 6.58 5.54 26.10
C ASP A 249 7.54 5.29 24.92
N ASP A 250 8.80 4.98 25.16
CA ASP A 250 9.76 4.59 24.12
C ASP A 250 9.32 3.37 23.31
N ASP A 251 8.74 2.35 23.97
CA ASP A 251 8.27 1.14 23.30
C ASP A 251 6.99 1.44 22.50
N ILE A 252 6.14 2.33 23.01
CA ILE A 252 4.94 2.79 22.34
C ILE A 252 5.30 3.59 21.09
N VAL A 253 6.25 4.52 21.19
CA VAL A 253 6.80 5.27 20.06
C VAL A 253 7.36 4.33 19.00
N ARG A 254 8.15 3.31 19.40
CA ARG A 254 8.70 2.30 18.47
C ARG A 254 7.60 1.49 17.77
N ALA A 255 6.50 1.17 18.48
CA ALA A 255 5.38 0.45 17.89
C ALA A 255 4.71 1.24 16.76
N PHE A 256 4.47 2.54 16.95
CA PHE A 256 3.92 3.42 15.94
C PHE A 256 4.92 3.78 14.83
N ARG A 257 6.23 3.89 15.16
CA ARG A 257 7.32 4.18 14.22
C ARG A 257 7.96 2.88 13.71
N SER A 258 7.19 2.09 12.95
CA SER A 258 7.70 0.87 12.32
C SER A 258 7.54 0.92 10.80
N TYR A 259 6.78 0.03 10.21
CA TYR A 259 6.63 -0.09 8.75
C TYR A 259 5.88 1.07 8.08
N SER A 260 4.94 1.69 8.79
CA SER A 260 4.11 2.79 8.31
C SER A 260 4.30 4.05 9.16
N ALA A 261 5.55 4.32 9.53
CA ALA A 261 5.94 5.31 10.51
C ALA A 261 5.49 6.73 10.16
N TRP A 262 5.48 7.08 8.86
CA TRP A 262 5.11 8.41 8.39
C TRP A 262 3.62 8.56 8.05
N ALA A 263 2.80 7.50 8.20
CA ALA A 263 1.35 7.63 8.14
C ALA A 263 0.87 8.62 9.21
N TRP A 264 0.02 9.57 8.83
CA TRP A 264 -0.37 10.70 9.68
C TRP A 264 -0.77 10.29 11.10
N GLN A 265 -1.69 9.32 11.22
CA GLN A 265 -2.25 8.90 12.51
C GLN A 265 -1.19 8.21 13.39
N PHE A 266 -0.29 7.43 12.80
CA PHE A 266 0.78 6.76 13.54
C PHE A 266 1.89 7.74 13.93
N ARG A 267 2.23 8.67 13.03
CA ARG A 267 3.17 9.74 13.31
C ARG A 267 2.70 10.60 14.48
N GLN A 268 1.46 11.07 14.42
CA GLN A 268 0.86 11.89 15.48
C GLN A 268 0.89 11.17 16.83
N ALA A 269 0.45 9.90 16.88
CA ALA A 269 0.46 9.11 18.10
C ALA A 269 1.86 8.96 18.71
N GLY A 270 2.88 8.71 17.86
CA GLY A 270 4.27 8.64 18.31
C GLY A 270 4.80 9.98 18.83
N GLU A 271 4.48 11.10 18.18
CA GLU A 271 4.88 12.46 18.60
C GLU A 271 4.19 12.91 19.90
N GLU A 272 2.96 12.49 20.12
CA GLU A 272 2.23 12.74 21.39
C GLU A 272 2.87 11.99 22.55
N CYS A 273 3.26 10.73 22.35
CA CYS A 273 3.96 9.94 23.38
C CYS A 273 5.36 10.47 23.72
N GLU A 274 6.08 11.10 22.78
CA GLU A 274 7.38 11.73 23.07
C GLU A 274 7.27 13.00 23.91
N LYS A 275 6.11 13.64 23.93
CA LYS A 275 5.87 14.89 24.68
C LYS A 275 5.31 14.65 26.07
N SER A 276 4.84 13.42 26.37
CA SER A 276 4.30 13.01 27.65
C SER A 276 5.40 12.69 28.65
#